data_346fa255177d503bcb8f89a9786ccf88
#
_entry.id   346fa255177d503bcb8f89a9786ccf88
#
_cell.length_a   1.000
_cell.length_b   1.000
_cell.length_c   1.000
_cell.angle_alpha   90.00
_cell.angle_beta   90.00
_cell.angle_gamma   90.00
#
_symmetry.space_group_name_H-M   'P 1'
#
loop_
_entity.id
_entity.type
_entity.pdbx_description
1 polymer ?
#
loop_
_entity_poly.entity_id
_entity_poly.type
_entity_poly.pdbx_seq_one_letter_code
_entity_poly.pdbx_strand_id
1 'polypeptide(L)'
;MIIAIDGPSGAGKSTLGKMLAKKLDLLYLDTGAMYRAVALAVMRDNAAFDDKERVVKTAEKANIELIGEPDALRILLDGNDVTAEIRMLEVAQGASVVSTISEVRRIMVEHQRSLGENAPKGCVLEGRDIGSVVFPNADIKFFLTAKPDARARRRFEEDARKGRVATYEQTLAEINERDARDVSREDSPLMIAEDAVVIDTSELDLSEVFEQMLAAIKEPKSEAA
;
A
#
# COMPACT_ATOMS: atom_id res chain seq x y z
N MET A 1 -4.34 8.79 -16.48
CA MET A 1 -5.30 7.91 -15.76
C MET A 1 -4.74 7.55 -14.41
N ILE A 2 -5.52 7.73 -13.33
CA ILE A 2 -5.13 7.36 -11.96
C ILE A 2 -6.01 6.21 -11.49
N ILE A 3 -5.40 5.10 -11.10
CA ILE A 3 -6.08 3.92 -10.57
C ILE A 3 -5.71 3.77 -9.08
N ALA A 4 -6.72 3.84 -8.21
CA ALA A 4 -6.56 3.63 -6.77
C ALA A 4 -6.91 2.18 -6.39
N ILE A 5 -6.04 1.52 -5.59
CA ILE A 5 -6.30 0.17 -5.09
C ILE A 5 -6.14 0.17 -3.57
N ASP A 6 -7.25 0.12 -2.85
CA ASP A 6 -7.27 0.06 -1.40
C ASP A 6 -7.68 -1.31 -0.87
N GLY A 7 -7.46 -1.53 0.41
CA GLY A 7 -7.87 -2.75 1.08
C GLY A 7 -6.85 -3.25 2.11
N PRO A 8 -7.21 -4.24 2.94
CA PRO A 8 -6.38 -4.76 4.01
C PRO A 8 -5.11 -5.46 3.51
N SER A 9 -4.20 -5.74 4.44
CA SER A 9 -2.96 -6.49 4.13
C SER A 9 -3.27 -7.90 3.65
N GLY A 10 -2.58 -8.40 2.62
CA GLY A 10 -2.79 -9.76 2.09
C GLY A 10 -3.98 -9.92 1.14
N ALA A 11 -4.70 -8.84 0.78
CA ALA A 11 -5.80 -8.89 -0.19
C ALA A 11 -5.35 -9.00 -1.67
N GLY A 12 -4.05 -9.03 -1.96
CA GLY A 12 -3.53 -9.17 -3.33
C GLY A 12 -3.21 -7.87 -4.06
N LYS A 13 -3.35 -6.70 -3.41
CA LYS A 13 -3.16 -5.38 -4.02
C LYS A 13 -1.87 -5.22 -4.79
N SER A 14 -0.72 -5.56 -4.18
CA SER A 14 0.59 -5.35 -4.80
C SER A 14 0.79 -6.17 -6.07
N THR A 15 0.32 -7.42 -6.07
CA THR A 15 0.41 -8.27 -7.26
C THR A 15 -0.48 -7.73 -8.38
N LEU A 16 -1.74 -7.44 -8.05
CA LEU A 16 -2.71 -6.94 -9.03
C LEU A 16 -2.37 -5.53 -9.51
N GLY A 17 -1.89 -4.65 -8.61
CA GLY A 17 -1.43 -3.31 -8.97
C GLY A 17 -0.28 -3.32 -9.97
N LYS A 18 0.71 -4.20 -9.77
CA LYS A 18 1.82 -4.40 -10.72
C LYS A 18 1.33 -4.93 -12.07
N MET A 19 0.44 -5.93 -12.04
CA MET A 19 -0.15 -6.49 -13.26
C MET A 19 -0.90 -5.42 -14.07
N LEU A 20 -1.72 -4.59 -13.39
CA LEU A 20 -2.44 -3.48 -14.03
C LEU A 20 -1.48 -2.42 -14.58
N ALA A 21 -0.52 -1.98 -13.79
CA ALA A 21 0.44 -0.98 -14.22
C ALA A 21 1.20 -1.44 -15.47
N LYS A 22 1.65 -2.69 -15.48
CA LYS A 22 2.32 -3.29 -16.63
C LYS A 22 1.41 -3.42 -17.85
N LYS A 23 0.16 -3.88 -17.65
CA LYS A 23 -0.81 -4.07 -18.73
C LYS A 23 -1.22 -2.77 -19.40
N LEU A 24 -1.31 -1.70 -18.62
CA LEU A 24 -1.79 -0.39 -19.05
C LEU A 24 -0.65 0.61 -19.32
N ASP A 25 0.61 0.19 -19.16
CA ASP A 25 1.81 1.04 -19.32
C ASP A 25 1.77 2.28 -18.42
N LEU A 26 1.39 2.06 -17.14
CA LEU A 26 1.26 3.09 -16.10
C LEU A 26 2.38 2.96 -15.05
N LEU A 27 2.69 4.07 -14.37
CA LEU A 27 3.58 4.05 -13.21
C LEU A 27 2.94 3.23 -12.08
N TYR A 28 3.74 2.41 -11.38
CA TYR A 28 3.27 1.69 -10.20
C TYR A 28 3.85 2.31 -8.93
N LEU A 29 2.99 2.63 -7.96
CA LEU A 29 3.35 3.24 -6.69
C LEU A 29 2.89 2.36 -5.51
N ASP A 30 3.86 1.71 -4.82
CA ASP A 30 3.66 1.01 -3.54
C ASP A 30 3.74 2.02 -2.40
N THR A 31 2.61 2.60 -1.97
CA THR A 31 2.63 3.57 -0.88
C THR A 31 3.01 2.95 0.46
N GLY A 32 2.74 1.67 0.65
CA GLY A 32 3.22 0.92 1.81
C GLY A 32 4.75 0.84 1.88
N ALA A 33 5.44 0.79 0.73
CA ALA A 33 6.90 0.86 0.69
C ALA A 33 7.41 2.25 1.12
N MET A 34 6.68 3.32 0.81
CA MET A 34 7.04 4.68 1.27
C MET A 34 6.99 4.78 2.80
N TYR A 35 5.93 4.30 3.44
CA TYR A 35 5.87 4.26 4.91
C TYR A 35 6.95 3.36 5.52
N ARG A 36 7.32 2.27 4.85
CA ARG A 36 8.45 1.43 5.28
C ARG A 36 9.79 2.17 5.13
N ALA A 37 9.98 2.97 4.10
CA ALA A 37 11.17 3.80 3.96
C ALA A 37 11.27 4.85 5.08
N VAL A 38 10.14 5.49 5.46
CA VAL A 38 10.09 6.38 6.63
C VAL A 38 10.47 5.64 7.91
N ALA A 39 9.90 4.44 8.15
CA ALA A 39 10.24 3.66 9.32
C ALA A 39 11.73 3.29 9.37
N LEU A 40 12.32 2.92 8.24
CA LEU A 40 13.75 2.64 8.14
C LEU A 40 14.60 3.90 8.42
N ALA A 41 14.18 5.07 7.92
CA ALA A 41 14.84 6.34 8.22
C ALA A 41 14.84 6.64 9.72
N VAL A 42 13.68 6.43 10.39
CA VAL A 42 13.53 6.60 11.85
C VAL A 42 14.47 5.64 12.61
N MET A 43 14.57 4.39 12.19
CA MET A 43 15.49 3.41 12.80
C MET A 43 16.96 3.81 12.60
N ARG A 44 17.34 4.28 11.41
CA ARG A 44 18.70 4.75 11.11
C ARG A 44 19.08 6.01 11.90
N ASP A 45 18.09 6.87 12.18
CA ASP A 45 18.26 8.04 13.05
C ASP A 45 18.28 7.68 14.55
N ASN A 46 18.18 6.39 14.91
CA ASN A 46 18.06 5.90 16.28
C ASN A 46 16.95 6.62 17.07
N ALA A 47 15.86 6.99 16.41
CA ALA A 47 14.70 7.57 17.05
C ALA A 47 13.74 6.48 17.52
N ALA A 48 13.13 6.68 18.68
CA ALA A 48 12.05 5.80 19.14
C ALA A 48 10.76 6.13 18.38
N PHE A 49 9.97 5.12 18.02
CA PHE A 49 8.73 5.33 17.25
C PHE A 49 7.63 6.07 18.02
N ASP A 50 7.73 6.16 19.35
CA ASP A 50 6.85 6.95 20.23
C ASP A 50 7.29 8.43 20.37
N ASP A 51 8.51 8.77 19.98
CA ASP A 51 8.98 10.16 19.85
C ASP A 51 8.42 10.79 18.56
N LYS A 52 7.16 11.19 18.61
CA LYS A 52 6.42 11.72 17.45
C LYS A 52 7.14 12.91 16.80
N GLU A 53 7.70 13.82 17.59
CA GLU A 53 8.37 15.01 17.05
C GLU A 53 9.58 14.62 16.21
N ARG A 54 10.37 13.69 16.70
CA ARG A 54 11.55 13.21 15.98
C ARG A 54 11.18 12.38 14.75
N VAL A 55 10.14 11.55 14.85
CA VAL A 55 9.61 10.77 13.72
C VAL A 55 9.15 11.70 12.59
N VAL A 56 8.41 12.76 12.91
CA VAL A 56 7.94 13.74 11.92
C VAL A 56 9.11 14.46 11.26
N LYS A 57 10.08 14.95 12.04
CA LYS A 57 11.29 15.59 11.50
C LYS A 57 12.09 14.67 10.58
N THR A 58 12.14 13.38 10.90
CA THR A 58 12.81 12.38 10.04
C THR A 58 12.02 12.16 8.76
N ALA A 59 10.70 12.07 8.83
CA ALA A 59 9.84 11.92 7.65
C ALA A 59 9.94 13.13 6.70
N GLU A 60 10.01 14.35 7.24
CA GLU A 60 10.18 15.59 6.45
C GLU A 60 11.50 15.63 5.67
N LYS A 61 12.55 15.03 6.21
CA LYS A 61 13.90 15.03 5.61
C LYS A 61 14.13 13.88 4.65
N ALA A 62 13.37 12.79 4.80
CA ALA A 62 13.57 11.57 4.03
C ALA A 62 13.26 11.79 2.54
N ASN A 63 14.27 11.70 1.68
CA ASN A 63 14.06 11.69 0.24
C ASN A 63 13.77 10.24 -0.22
N ILE A 64 12.50 9.98 -0.57
CA ILE A 64 12.03 8.65 -0.96
C ILE A 64 11.71 8.66 -2.45
N GLU A 65 12.39 7.80 -3.22
CA GLU A 65 12.17 7.67 -4.65
C GLU A 65 11.72 6.24 -4.99
N LEU A 66 10.77 6.14 -5.91
CA LEU A 66 10.31 4.87 -6.47
C LEU A 66 10.71 4.84 -7.93
N ILE A 67 11.61 3.94 -8.30
CA ILE A 67 12.19 3.87 -9.64
C ILE A 67 12.12 2.46 -10.23
N GLY A 68 12.06 2.38 -11.55
CA GLY A 68 12.05 1.12 -12.30
C GLY A 68 10.66 0.67 -12.71
N GLU A 69 10.62 -0.48 -13.38
CA GLU A 69 9.40 -1.11 -13.88
C GLU A 69 8.60 -1.75 -12.73
N PRO A 70 7.28 -1.97 -12.89
CA PRO A 70 6.44 -2.54 -11.84
C PRO A 70 6.99 -3.84 -11.22
N ASP A 71 7.55 -4.73 -12.06
CA ASP A 71 8.12 -6.01 -11.60
C ASP A 71 9.50 -5.86 -10.94
N ALA A 72 10.20 -4.77 -11.21
CA ALA A 72 11.55 -4.46 -10.76
C ALA A 72 11.62 -3.13 -9.99
N LEU A 73 10.55 -2.77 -9.29
CA LEU A 73 10.47 -1.54 -8.51
C LEU A 73 11.54 -1.51 -7.43
N ARG A 74 12.32 -0.44 -7.44
CA ARG A 74 13.35 -0.15 -6.44
C ARG A 74 12.92 1.05 -5.62
N ILE A 75 13.21 0.98 -4.34
CA ILE A 75 12.95 2.07 -3.39
C ILE A 75 14.29 2.64 -2.98
N LEU A 76 14.46 3.92 -3.24
CA LEU A 76 15.63 4.65 -2.76
C LEU A 76 15.24 5.50 -1.55
N LEU A 77 16.11 5.53 -0.56
CA LEU A 77 16.04 6.43 0.58
C LEU A 77 17.36 7.23 0.61
N ASP A 78 17.26 8.54 0.44
CA ASP A 78 18.42 9.44 0.37
C ASP A 78 19.45 8.96 -0.68
N GLY A 79 18.95 8.52 -1.84
CA GLY A 79 19.75 8.01 -2.96
C GLY A 79 20.27 6.57 -2.79
N ASN A 80 20.06 5.92 -1.65
CA ASN A 80 20.50 4.54 -1.38
C ASN A 80 19.37 3.54 -1.63
N ASP A 81 19.67 2.44 -2.33
CA ASP A 81 18.70 1.38 -2.55
C ASP A 81 18.41 0.62 -1.24
N VAL A 82 17.18 0.72 -0.78
CA VAL A 82 16.69 0.10 0.46
C VAL A 82 15.64 -0.97 0.20
N THR A 83 15.46 -1.39 -1.05
CA THR A 83 14.40 -2.30 -1.50
C THR A 83 14.33 -3.60 -0.69
N ALA A 84 15.46 -4.14 -0.30
CA ALA A 84 15.54 -5.35 0.53
C ALA A 84 15.30 -5.02 2.02
N GLU A 85 15.91 -3.95 2.52
CA GLU A 85 15.86 -3.58 3.94
C GLU A 85 14.46 -3.22 4.40
N ILE A 86 13.68 -2.49 3.59
CA ILE A 86 12.30 -2.12 3.92
C ILE A 86 11.35 -3.32 4.02
N ARG A 87 11.79 -4.53 3.69
CA ARG A 87 11.01 -5.77 3.80
C ARG A 87 11.28 -6.56 5.08
N MET A 88 12.21 -6.09 5.91
CA MET A 88 12.46 -6.66 7.24
C MET A 88 11.23 -6.52 8.14
N LEU A 89 11.07 -7.46 9.07
CA LEU A 89 9.91 -7.51 9.96
C LEU A 89 9.81 -6.26 10.84
N GLU A 90 10.93 -5.84 11.41
CA GLU A 90 11.01 -4.67 12.29
C GLU A 90 10.61 -3.39 11.55
N VAL A 91 11.04 -3.25 10.29
CA VAL A 91 10.67 -2.11 9.45
C VAL A 91 9.17 -2.13 9.12
N ALA A 92 8.61 -3.32 8.84
CA ALA A 92 7.17 -3.45 8.58
C ALA A 92 6.32 -3.12 9.81
N GLN A 93 6.79 -3.48 11.02
CA GLN A 93 6.17 -3.12 12.28
C GLN A 93 6.27 -1.62 12.54
N GLY A 94 7.45 -1.04 12.38
CA GLY A 94 7.66 0.42 12.48
C GLY A 94 6.78 1.21 11.50
N ALA A 95 6.64 0.75 10.25
CA ALA A 95 5.77 1.36 9.26
C ALA A 95 4.30 1.39 9.69
N SER A 96 3.84 0.36 10.37
CA SER A 96 2.48 0.33 10.93
C SER A 96 2.30 1.37 12.05
N VAL A 97 3.35 1.65 12.82
CA VAL A 97 3.33 2.68 13.88
C VAL A 97 3.39 4.08 13.27
N VAL A 98 4.39 4.38 12.44
CA VAL A 98 4.54 5.73 11.86
C VAL A 98 3.35 6.13 10.99
N SER A 99 2.65 5.16 10.40
CA SER A 99 1.44 5.41 9.60
C SER A 99 0.21 5.83 10.43
N THR A 100 0.27 5.80 11.77
CA THR A 100 -0.78 6.33 12.65
C THR A 100 -0.55 7.80 13.03
N ILE A 101 0.62 8.37 12.73
CA ILE A 101 0.97 9.74 13.06
C ILE A 101 0.44 10.66 11.94
N SER A 102 -0.49 11.54 12.29
CA SER A 102 -1.21 12.41 11.34
C SER A 102 -0.28 13.27 10.49
N GLU A 103 0.77 13.83 11.11
CA GLU A 103 1.77 14.66 10.42
C GLU A 103 2.55 13.85 9.37
N VAL A 104 2.98 12.63 9.72
CA VAL A 104 3.66 11.73 8.77
C VAL A 104 2.72 11.39 7.61
N ARG A 105 1.44 11.15 7.88
CA ARG A 105 0.46 10.90 6.82
C ARG A 105 0.33 12.07 5.87
N ARG A 106 0.23 13.31 6.38
CA ARG A 106 0.16 14.52 5.54
C ARG A 106 1.36 14.63 4.60
N ILE A 107 2.58 14.46 5.13
CA ILE A 107 3.81 14.46 4.34
C ILE A 107 3.76 13.37 3.24
N MET A 108 3.34 12.16 3.59
CA MET A 108 3.27 11.06 2.62
C MET A 108 2.18 11.27 1.58
N VAL A 109 1.02 11.79 1.94
CA VAL A 109 -0.07 12.12 0.99
C VAL A 109 0.40 13.16 -0.03
N GLU A 110 1.07 14.22 0.40
CA GLU A 110 1.64 15.24 -0.50
C GLU A 110 2.66 14.63 -1.47
N HIS A 111 3.55 13.77 -0.96
CA HIS A 111 4.54 13.09 -1.79
C HIS A 111 3.87 12.12 -2.78
N GLN A 112 2.90 11.32 -2.35
CA GLN A 112 2.15 10.40 -3.21
C GLN A 112 1.39 11.14 -4.31
N ARG A 113 0.76 12.26 -3.99
CA ARG A 113 0.10 13.13 -4.98
C ARG A 113 1.09 13.67 -5.99
N SER A 114 2.20 14.22 -5.52
CA SER A 114 3.25 14.73 -6.43
C SER A 114 3.74 13.66 -7.40
N LEU A 115 3.98 12.44 -6.93
CA LEU A 115 4.41 11.34 -7.80
C LEU A 115 3.32 10.94 -8.82
N GLY A 116 2.08 10.83 -8.37
CA GLY A 116 0.97 10.41 -9.25
C GLY A 116 0.58 11.46 -10.28
N GLU A 117 0.52 12.74 -9.90
CA GLU A 117 0.19 13.87 -10.78
C GLU A 117 1.26 14.12 -11.85
N ASN A 118 2.52 13.88 -11.51
CA ASN A 118 3.64 14.02 -12.44
C ASN A 118 3.90 12.76 -13.29
N ALA A 119 3.11 11.70 -13.16
CA ALA A 119 3.25 10.50 -13.96
C ALA A 119 2.74 10.74 -15.40
N PRO A 120 3.61 10.69 -16.44
CA PRO A 120 3.25 11.14 -17.80
C PRO A 120 2.08 10.40 -18.45
N LYS A 121 1.91 9.12 -18.12
CA LYS A 121 0.83 8.26 -18.63
C LYS A 121 -0.26 8.01 -17.58
N GLY A 122 -0.03 8.45 -16.34
CA GLY A 122 -0.81 8.12 -15.17
C GLY A 122 -0.20 7.02 -14.32
N CYS A 123 -0.93 6.57 -13.31
CA CYS A 123 -0.37 5.67 -12.31
C CYS A 123 -1.41 4.72 -11.72
N VAL A 124 -0.91 3.61 -11.18
CA VAL A 124 -1.61 2.71 -10.27
C VAL A 124 -0.99 2.87 -8.88
N LEU A 125 -1.78 3.29 -7.91
CA LEU A 125 -1.36 3.40 -6.52
C LEU A 125 -2.06 2.34 -5.68
N GLU A 126 -1.33 1.70 -4.80
CA GLU A 126 -1.92 0.83 -3.79
C GLU A 126 -1.71 1.34 -2.38
N GLY A 127 -2.73 1.18 -1.53
CA GLY A 127 -2.66 1.65 -0.14
C GLY A 127 -3.81 1.19 0.75
N ARG A 128 -4.29 2.14 1.56
CA ARG A 128 -5.42 1.98 2.49
C ARG A 128 -6.47 3.08 2.33
N ASP A 129 -6.06 4.21 1.78
CA ASP A 129 -6.81 5.45 1.71
C ASP A 129 -6.54 6.20 0.40
N ILE A 130 -6.11 5.48 -0.63
CA ILE A 130 -5.77 6.09 -1.92
C ILE A 130 -7.02 6.72 -2.54
N GLY A 131 -8.09 5.95 -2.66
CA GLY A 131 -9.34 6.40 -3.28
C GLY A 131 -10.21 7.28 -2.38
N SER A 132 -9.93 7.33 -1.06
CA SER A 132 -10.70 8.17 -0.13
C SER A 132 -10.00 9.48 0.24
N VAL A 133 -8.67 9.50 0.27
CA VAL A 133 -7.87 10.65 0.74
C VAL A 133 -6.84 11.10 -0.28
N VAL A 134 -5.98 10.21 -0.79
CA VAL A 134 -4.86 10.61 -1.65
C VAL A 134 -5.37 11.12 -2.99
N PHE A 135 -6.18 10.31 -3.68
CA PHE A 135 -6.82 10.64 -4.97
C PHE A 135 -8.34 10.38 -4.90
N PRO A 136 -9.09 11.25 -4.19
CA PRO A 136 -10.54 11.09 -4.08
C PRO A 136 -11.27 11.20 -5.41
N ASN A 137 -10.61 11.78 -6.42
CA ASN A 137 -11.11 11.91 -7.79
C ASN A 137 -10.37 10.97 -8.77
N ALA A 138 -9.82 9.84 -8.30
CA ALA A 138 -9.21 8.85 -9.19
C ALA A 138 -10.18 8.39 -10.28
N ASP A 139 -9.64 8.11 -11.49
CA ASP A 139 -10.46 7.67 -12.63
C ASP A 139 -11.22 6.38 -12.32
N ILE A 140 -10.58 5.47 -11.57
CA ILE A 140 -11.23 4.28 -11.04
C ILE A 140 -10.64 3.91 -9.68
N LYS A 141 -11.49 3.40 -8.79
CA LYS A 141 -11.13 2.97 -7.45
C LYS A 141 -11.53 1.54 -7.24
N PHE A 142 -10.60 0.75 -6.73
CA PHE A 142 -10.83 -0.63 -6.32
C PHE A 142 -10.66 -0.74 -4.81
N PHE A 143 -11.54 -1.51 -4.17
CA PHE A 143 -11.35 -1.95 -2.81
C PHE A 143 -11.27 -3.48 -2.82
N LEU A 144 -10.05 -4.01 -2.65
CA LEU A 144 -9.83 -5.44 -2.57
C LEU A 144 -9.98 -5.90 -1.13
N THR A 145 -10.90 -6.81 -0.88
CA THR A 145 -11.08 -7.43 0.43
C THR A 145 -10.86 -8.94 0.36
N ALA A 146 -10.64 -9.57 1.51
CA ALA A 146 -10.65 -11.01 1.69
C ALA A 146 -10.81 -11.34 3.18
N LYS A 147 -11.39 -12.51 3.47
CA LYS A 147 -11.49 -13.02 4.84
C LYS A 147 -10.11 -13.06 5.52
N PRO A 148 -10.00 -12.74 6.82
CA PRO A 148 -8.72 -12.77 7.54
C PRO A 148 -7.97 -14.09 7.40
N ASP A 149 -8.69 -15.23 7.46
CA ASP A 149 -8.10 -16.57 7.29
C ASP A 149 -7.46 -16.77 5.91
N ALA A 150 -8.14 -16.32 4.84
CA ALA A 150 -7.60 -16.42 3.47
C ALA A 150 -6.31 -15.59 3.33
N ARG A 151 -6.29 -14.37 3.89
CA ARG A 151 -5.12 -13.50 3.89
C ARG A 151 -3.96 -14.04 4.74
N ALA A 152 -4.29 -14.62 5.90
CA ALA A 152 -3.31 -15.26 6.78
C ALA A 152 -2.66 -16.46 6.10
N ARG A 153 -3.44 -17.30 5.42
CA ARG A 153 -2.93 -18.44 4.66
C ARG A 153 -1.98 -18.00 3.55
N ARG A 154 -2.37 -17.03 2.73
CA ARG A 154 -1.52 -16.46 1.65
C ARG A 154 -0.22 -15.91 2.21
N ARG A 155 -0.28 -15.17 3.31
CA ARG A 155 0.90 -14.58 3.96
C ARG A 155 1.81 -15.63 4.56
N PHE A 156 1.25 -16.62 5.25
CA PHE A 156 1.99 -17.73 5.81
C PHE A 156 2.76 -18.52 4.75
N GLU A 157 2.09 -18.84 3.62
CA GLU A 157 2.73 -19.51 2.49
C GLU A 157 3.83 -18.66 1.82
N GLU A 158 3.61 -17.35 1.71
CA GLU A 158 4.61 -16.41 1.19
C GLU A 158 5.84 -16.35 2.11
N ASP A 159 5.64 -16.25 3.41
CA ASP A 159 6.72 -16.19 4.40
C ASP A 159 7.50 -17.52 4.44
N ALA A 160 6.82 -18.65 4.37
CA ALA A 160 7.46 -19.96 4.27
C ALA A 160 8.36 -20.09 3.02
N ARG A 161 7.89 -19.61 1.87
CA ARG A 161 8.70 -19.57 0.63
C ARG A 161 9.93 -18.66 0.75
N LYS A 162 9.88 -17.63 1.60
CA LYS A 162 11.00 -16.72 1.89
C LYS A 162 11.90 -17.20 3.03
N GLY A 163 11.64 -18.39 3.57
CA GLY A 163 12.41 -18.97 4.69
C GLY A 163 12.13 -18.32 6.04
N ARG A 164 11.03 -17.58 6.19
CA ARG A 164 10.62 -17.02 7.48
C ARG A 164 9.91 -18.07 8.30
N VAL A 165 10.27 -18.13 9.58
CA VAL A 165 9.66 -19.06 10.55
C VAL A 165 8.58 -18.30 11.33
N ALA A 166 7.32 -18.54 10.97
CA ALA A 166 6.16 -18.06 11.71
C ALA A 166 5.10 -19.16 11.72
N THR A 167 4.21 -19.18 12.72
CA THR A 167 3.04 -20.07 12.69
C THR A 167 1.87 -19.38 11.99
N TYR A 168 0.90 -20.17 11.54
CA TYR A 168 -0.33 -19.64 10.97
C TYR A 168 -1.08 -18.73 11.98
N GLU A 169 -1.16 -19.17 13.24
CA GLU A 169 -1.84 -18.44 14.31
C GLU A 169 -1.17 -17.09 14.59
N GLN A 170 0.17 -17.03 14.57
CA GLN A 170 0.92 -15.79 14.70
C GLN A 170 0.61 -14.85 13.51
N THR A 171 0.66 -15.38 12.30
CA THR A 171 0.35 -14.62 11.08
C THR A 171 -1.07 -14.06 11.09
N LEU A 172 -2.06 -14.85 11.54
CA LEU A 172 -3.45 -14.43 11.67
C LEU A 172 -3.60 -13.33 12.73
N ALA A 173 -2.94 -13.49 13.88
CA ALA A 173 -2.97 -12.49 14.95
C ALA A 173 -2.38 -11.14 14.46
N GLU A 174 -1.24 -11.17 13.78
CA GLU A 174 -0.61 -9.97 13.19
C GLU A 174 -1.50 -9.27 12.17
N ILE A 175 -2.19 -10.05 11.32
CA ILE A 175 -3.14 -9.49 10.33
C ILE A 175 -4.30 -8.81 11.04
N ASN A 176 -4.91 -9.46 12.03
CA ASN A 176 -6.04 -8.90 12.77
C ASN A 176 -5.65 -7.62 13.54
N GLU A 177 -4.50 -7.61 14.19
CA GLU A 177 -3.99 -6.44 14.89
C GLU A 177 -3.73 -5.27 13.94
N ARG A 178 -3.15 -5.56 12.78
CA ARG A 178 -2.90 -4.54 11.76
C ARG A 178 -4.20 -3.98 11.18
N ASP A 179 -5.16 -4.85 10.87
CA ASP A 179 -6.47 -4.41 10.36
C ASP A 179 -7.20 -3.54 11.39
N ALA A 180 -7.17 -3.93 12.67
CA ALA A 180 -7.76 -3.12 13.74
C ALA A 180 -7.11 -1.73 13.80
N ARG A 181 -5.77 -1.64 13.70
CA ARG A 181 -5.07 -0.36 13.63
C ARG A 181 -5.44 0.44 12.38
N ASP A 182 -5.48 -0.20 11.19
CA ASP A 182 -5.80 0.47 9.94
C ASP A 182 -7.22 1.07 9.93
N VAL A 183 -8.20 0.40 10.57
CA VAL A 183 -9.60 0.85 10.68
C VAL A 183 -9.78 1.92 11.79
N SER A 184 -9.05 1.79 12.90
CA SER A 184 -9.22 2.68 14.07
C SER A 184 -8.41 3.98 14.00
N ARG A 185 -7.70 4.25 12.90
CA ARG A 185 -6.95 5.51 12.74
C ARG A 185 -7.87 6.71 12.83
N GLU A 186 -7.42 7.74 13.54
CA GLU A 186 -8.11 9.03 13.59
C GLU A 186 -8.08 9.71 12.20
N ASP A 187 -6.91 9.68 11.55
CA ASP A 187 -6.71 10.23 10.22
C ASP A 187 -6.62 9.13 9.17
N SER A 188 -7.43 9.27 8.11
CA SER A 188 -7.43 8.37 6.94
C SER A 188 -7.59 6.89 7.32
N PRO A 189 -8.68 6.50 8.02
CA PRO A 189 -8.95 5.11 8.31
C PRO A 189 -9.08 4.29 7.03
N LEU A 190 -8.82 2.99 7.14
CA LEU A 190 -9.15 2.06 6.05
C LEU A 190 -10.67 2.03 5.88
N MET A 191 -11.15 2.56 4.79
CA MET A 191 -12.57 2.62 4.45
C MET A 191 -12.80 2.39 2.96
N ILE A 192 -13.98 1.95 2.61
CA ILE A 192 -14.41 1.82 1.22
C ILE A 192 -14.83 3.20 0.72
N ALA A 193 -14.17 3.71 -0.32
CA ALA A 193 -14.63 4.94 -0.97
C ALA A 193 -15.98 4.71 -1.66
N GLU A 194 -16.85 5.71 -1.68
CA GLU A 194 -18.26 5.59 -2.11
C GLU A 194 -18.41 5.02 -3.53
N ASP A 195 -17.49 5.39 -4.42
CA ASP A 195 -17.49 4.98 -5.84
C ASP A 195 -16.49 3.84 -6.14
N ALA A 196 -16.01 3.13 -5.11
CA ALA A 196 -15.08 2.05 -5.30
C ALA A 196 -15.74 0.73 -5.73
N VAL A 197 -15.16 0.09 -6.73
CA VAL A 197 -15.50 -1.29 -7.10
C VAL A 197 -14.92 -2.22 -6.04
N VAL A 198 -15.80 -2.90 -5.29
CA VAL A 198 -15.42 -3.83 -4.23
C VAL A 198 -15.29 -5.24 -4.81
N ILE A 199 -14.12 -5.87 -4.59
CA ILE A 199 -13.86 -7.24 -5.04
C ILE A 199 -13.42 -8.06 -3.82
N ASP A 200 -14.21 -9.09 -3.48
CA ASP A 200 -13.82 -10.09 -2.47
C ASP A 200 -12.94 -11.15 -3.14
N THR A 201 -11.66 -11.15 -2.76
CA THR A 201 -10.67 -12.07 -3.33
C THR A 201 -10.52 -13.37 -2.52
N SER A 202 -11.41 -13.65 -1.56
CA SER A 202 -11.27 -14.79 -0.63
C SER A 202 -11.15 -16.13 -1.36
N GLU A 203 -12.00 -16.35 -2.36
CA GLU A 203 -12.14 -17.61 -3.10
C GLU A 203 -11.68 -17.50 -4.56
N LEU A 204 -11.25 -16.31 -5.00
CA LEU A 204 -10.81 -16.05 -6.37
C LEU A 204 -9.30 -16.23 -6.50
N ASP A 205 -8.87 -16.71 -7.68
CA ASP A 205 -7.47 -16.66 -8.03
C ASP A 205 -7.07 -15.27 -8.59
N LEU A 206 -5.77 -15.06 -8.74
CA LEU A 206 -5.25 -13.76 -9.20
C LEU A 206 -5.72 -13.39 -10.62
N SER A 207 -5.92 -14.38 -11.48
CA SER A 207 -6.35 -14.16 -12.87
C SER A 207 -7.80 -13.72 -12.92
N GLU A 208 -8.66 -14.36 -12.13
CA GLU A 208 -10.08 -14.02 -12.04
C GLU A 208 -10.28 -12.61 -11.52
N VAL A 209 -9.54 -12.21 -10.44
CA VAL A 209 -9.60 -10.86 -9.91
C VAL A 209 -9.08 -9.85 -10.94
N PHE A 210 -7.98 -10.16 -11.61
CA PHE A 210 -7.39 -9.29 -12.63
C PHE A 210 -8.34 -9.02 -13.79
N GLU A 211 -9.02 -10.05 -14.31
CA GLU A 211 -10.00 -9.89 -15.39
C GLU A 211 -11.22 -9.05 -14.95
N GLN A 212 -11.70 -9.23 -13.69
CA GLN A 212 -12.76 -8.37 -13.14
C GLN A 212 -12.30 -6.91 -13.07
N MET A 213 -11.06 -6.65 -12.63
CA MET A 213 -10.52 -5.29 -12.60
C MET A 213 -10.40 -4.69 -14.01
N LEU A 214 -9.93 -5.47 -14.99
CA LEU A 214 -9.84 -5.02 -16.38
C LEU A 214 -11.21 -4.74 -17.01
N ALA A 215 -12.21 -5.54 -16.69
CA ALA A 215 -13.58 -5.31 -17.14
C ALA A 215 -14.13 -3.99 -16.61
N ALA A 216 -13.97 -3.75 -15.30
CA ALA A 216 -14.41 -2.50 -14.66
C ALA A 216 -13.70 -1.24 -15.22
N ILE A 217 -12.42 -1.36 -15.63
CA ILE A 217 -11.70 -0.24 -16.26
C ILE A 217 -12.25 0.10 -17.65
N LYS A 218 -12.76 -0.88 -18.38
CA LYS A 218 -13.29 -0.70 -19.74
C LYS A 218 -14.73 -0.19 -19.78
N GLU A 219 -15.47 -0.39 -18.70
CA GLU A 219 -16.84 0.11 -18.61
C GLU A 219 -16.83 1.64 -18.45
N PRO A 220 -17.55 2.40 -19.30
CA PRO A 220 -17.69 3.84 -19.08
C PRO A 220 -18.40 4.06 -17.74
N LYS A 221 -17.88 4.97 -16.91
CA LYS A 221 -18.62 5.41 -15.72
C LYS A 221 -20.01 5.81 -16.18
N SER A 222 -21.05 5.10 -15.71
CA SER A 222 -22.42 5.56 -15.90
C SER A 222 -22.50 6.91 -15.18
N GLU A 223 -22.72 8.00 -15.92
CA GLU A 223 -23.05 9.28 -15.32
C GLU A 223 -24.26 9.04 -14.41
N ALA A 224 -24.04 9.18 -13.11
CA ALA A 224 -25.13 9.15 -12.13
C ALA A 224 -26.02 10.36 -12.45
N ALA A 225 -27.24 10.06 -12.83
CA ALA A 225 -28.28 11.04 -13.14
C ALA A 225 -28.73 11.76 -11.86
#